data_9d48f967b5cdab2eff1eb0e50d10aac8
#
_entry.id   9d48f967b5cdab2eff1eb0e50d10aac8
#
_cell.length_a   1.000
_cell.length_b   1.000
_cell.length_c   1.000
_cell.angle_alpha   90.00
_cell.angle_beta   90.00
_cell.angle_gamma   90.00
#
_symmetry.space_group_name_H-M   'P 1'
#
loop_
_entity.id
_entity.type
_entity.pdbx_description
1 polymer ?
#
loop_
_entity_poly.entity_id
_entity_poly.type
_entity_poly.pdbx_seq_one_letter_code
_entity_poly.pdbx_strand_id
1 'polypeptide(L)'
;MAPDGMQSLNIPSLRGEVSEEEWQARVDLACAYRLVAHYGWTHVTANHISLRVPGDEEHFLLNPYGLLFDEVTASSLIKIDLDGNKIIESDFGINQAGYVIHSAIHGARKDITCAIHTHTEAGMAVSSQKNGLLPLNMSAIRFYERIAYHDYEGVTVDVEERDNIVKHLGNHFAMILRNHGLLTLGRNLGEAFYLMYNLEKACASQLSA
;
A
#
# COMPACT_ATOMS: atom_id res chain seq x y z
N MET A 1 -18.61 -24.98 2.58
CA MET A 1 -18.57 -25.50 1.20
C MET A 1 -18.59 -24.30 0.28
N ALA A 2 -17.59 -24.17 -0.59
CA ALA A 2 -17.62 -23.13 -1.63
C ALA A 2 -18.78 -23.41 -2.60
N PRO A 3 -19.43 -22.37 -3.16
CA PRO A 3 -20.47 -22.58 -4.16
C PRO A 3 -19.89 -23.35 -5.36
N ASP A 4 -20.64 -24.31 -5.89
CA ASP A 4 -20.30 -25.01 -7.12
C ASP A 4 -20.08 -24.00 -8.26
N GLY A 5 -18.87 -23.94 -8.80
CA GLY A 5 -18.47 -23.07 -9.90
C GLY A 5 -17.26 -22.16 -9.63
N MET A 6 -16.77 -22.03 -8.39
CA MET A 6 -15.48 -21.38 -8.12
C MET A 6 -14.35 -22.35 -8.51
N GLN A 7 -13.74 -22.13 -9.66
CA GLN A 7 -12.43 -22.72 -9.94
C GLN A 7 -11.44 -22.17 -8.90
N SER A 8 -10.87 -23.05 -8.08
CA SER A 8 -9.74 -22.68 -7.22
C SER A 8 -8.61 -22.16 -8.12
N LEU A 9 -8.19 -20.92 -7.90
CA LEU A 9 -7.02 -20.38 -8.58
C LEU A 9 -5.83 -21.32 -8.26
N ASN A 10 -5.34 -22.01 -9.27
CA ASN A 10 -4.17 -22.89 -9.11
C ASN A 10 -2.91 -22.02 -9.16
N ILE A 11 -2.52 -21.46 -8.02
CA ILE A 11 -1.30 -20.65 -7.90
C ILE A 11 -0.18 -21.58 -7.41
N PRO A 12 0.83 -21.86 -8.23
CA PRO A 12 1.97 -22.67 -7.82
C PRO A 12 2.68 -22.06 -6.61
N SER A 13 3.13 -22.92 -5.69
CA SER A 13 3.89 -22.46 -4.53
C SER A 13 5.26 -21.97 -4.95
N LEU A 14 5.64 -20.77 -4.51
CA LEU A 14 7.00 -20.23 -4.64
C LEU A 14 7.90 -20.60 -3.47
N ARG A 15 7.42 -21.37 -2.49
CA ARG A 15 8.22 -21.82 -1.36
C ARG A 15 9.33 -22.76 -1.83
N GLY A 16 10.58 -22.38 -1.59
CA GLY A 16 11.76 -23.09 -2.07
C GLY A 16 12.24 -22.66 -3.48
N GLU A 17 11.45 -21.84 -4.19
CA GLU A 17 11.83 -21.26 -5.47
C GLU A 17 12.46 -19.85 -5.33
N VAL A 18 12.28 -19.24 -4.17
CA VAL A 18 12.86 -17.94 -3.79
C VAL A 18 13.72 -18.10 -2.53
N SER A 19 14.51 -17.09 -2.15
CA SER A 19 15.27 -17.13 -0.92
C SER A 19 14.34 -17.20 0.31
N GLU A 20 14.84 -17.71 1.43
CA GLU A 20 14.04 -17.80 2.67
C GLU A 20 13.65 -16.40 3.16
N GLU A 21 14.50 -15.41 3.00
CA GLU A 21 14.22 -14.02 3.37
C GLU A 21 13.12 -13.43 2.49
N GLU A 22 13.14 -13.68 1.18
CA GLU A 22 12.06 -13.26 0.28
C GLU A 22 10.76 -14.02 0.61
N TRP A 23 10.85 -15.33 0.88
CA TRP A 23 9.67 -16.10 1.26
C TRP A 23 9.01 -15.56 2.53
N GLN A 24 9.79 -15.24 3.56
CA GLN A 24 9.27 -14.63 4.79
C GLN A 24 8.64 -13.27 4.51
N ALA A 25 9.27 -12.43 3.70
CA ALA A 25 8.70 -11.13 3.30
C ALA A 25 7.35 -11.30 2.56
N ARG A 26 7.22 -12.32 1.71
CA ARG A 26 5.95 -12.66 1.03
C ARG A 26 4.87 -13.10 2.01
N VAL A 27 5.22 -13.92 3.00
CA VAL A 27 4.29 -14.34 4.06
C VAL A 27 3.82 -13.14 4.87
N ASP A 28 4.75 -12.30 5.33
CA ASP A 28 4.44 -11.12 6.12
C ASP A 28 3.55 -10.13 5.34
N LEU A 29 3.86 -9.90 4.07
CA LEU A 29 3.06 -9.03 3.22
C LEU A 29 1.65 -9.59 2.97
N ALA A 30 1.52 -10.89 2.72
CA ALA A 30 0.21 -11.54 2.59
C ALA A 30 -0.62 -11.44 3.89
N CYS A 31 0.04 -11.54 5.05
CA CYS A 31 -0.62 -11.29 6.35
C CYS A 31 -1.10 -9.83 6.47
N ALA A 32 -0.31 -8.85 6.02
CA ALA A 32 -0.73 -7.45 6.04
C ALA A 32 -1.96 -7.19 5.16
N TYR A 33 -2.03 -7.78 3.97
CA TYR A 33 -3.23 -7.72 3.11
C TYR A 33 -4.47 -8.26 3.83
N ARG A 34 -4.34 -9.42 4.48
CA ARG A 34 -5.44 -10.03 5.25
C ARG A 34 -5.83 -9.20 6.46
N LEU A 35 -4.87 -8.54 7.14
CA LEU A 35 -5.18 -7.61 8.23
C LEU A 35 -5.96 -6.39 7.72
N VAL A 36 -5.58 -5.81 6.58
CA VAL A 36 -6.32 -4.70 5.96
C VAL A 36 -7.75 -5.13 5.63
N ALA A 37 -7.95 -6.35 5.07
CA ALA A 37 -9.26 -6.92 4.84
C ALA A 37 -10.05 -7.15 6.16
N HIS A 38 -9.39 -7.67 7.19
CA HIS A 38 -9.99 -7.90 8.52
C HIS A 38 -10.49 -6.61 9.16
N TYR A 39 -9.76 -5.49 9.00
CA TYR A 39 -10.20 -4.17 9.50
C TYR A 39 -11.25 -3.48 8.60
N GLY A 40 -11.61 -4.07 7.47
CA GLY A 40 -12.57 -3.48 6.53
C GLY A 40 -12.02 -2.27 5.78
N TRP A 41 -10.69 -2.18 5.60
CA TRP A 41 -10.05 -1.05 4.92
C TRP A 41 -9.87 -1.28 3.42
N THR A 42 -10.57 -2.25 2.87
CA THR A 42 -10.50 -2.58 1.44
C THR A 42 -11.42 -1.67 0.61
N HIS A 43 -11.00 -1.41 -0.62
CA HIS A 43 -11.85 -0.80 -1.65
C HIS A 43 -11.72 -1.62 -2.93
N VAL A 44 -12.40 -2.77 -2.95
CA VAL A 44 -12.31 -3.78 -4.01
C VAL A 44 -10.85 -4.10 -4.34
N THR A 45 -10.36 -3.72 -5.53
CA THR A 45 -8.97 -3.93 -5.99
C THR A 45 -8.17 -2.63 -6.09
N ALA A 46 -8.71 -1.52 -5.56
CA ALA A 46 -8.10 -0.20 -5.71
C ALA A 46 -6.99 0.11 -4.71
N ASN A 47 -6.94 -0.61 -3.58
CA ASN A 47 -5.89 -0.46 -2.58
C ASN A 47 -4.65 -1.29 -2.95
N HIS A 48 -3.50 -0.91 -2.42
CA HIS A 48 -2.25 -1.65 -2.64
C HIS A 48 -1.26 -1.48 -1.49
N ILE A 49 -0.46 -2.52 -1.28
CA ILE A 49 0.63 -2.52 -0.31
C ILE A 49 1.86 -3.07 -1.04
N SER A 50 3.00 -2.41 -0.90
CA SER A 50 4.26 -2.92 -1.42
C SER A 50 5.28 -3.16 -0.32
N LEU A 51 6.16 -4.12 -0.56
CA LEU A 51 7.27 -4.44 0.34
C LEU A 51 8.51 -4.70 -0.50
N ARG A 52 9.59 -3.95 -0.22
CA ARG A 52 10.91 -4.17 -0.85
C ARG A 52 11.42 -5.55 -0.49
N VAL A 53 12.00 -6.24 -1.46
CA VAL A 53 12.58 -7.57 -1.26
C VAL A 53 13.84 -7.44 -0.40
N PRO A 54 13.99 -8.23 0.68
CA PRO A 54 15.18 -8.20 1.51
C PRO A 54 16.46 -8.51 0.71
N GLY A 55 17.50 -7.70 0.90
CA GLY A 55 18.78 -7.88 0.18
C GLY A 55 18.77 -7.48 -1.30
N ASP A 56 17.63 -6.96 -1.79
CA ASP A 56 17.43 -6.58 -3.18
C ASP A 56 16.76 -5.19 -3.23
N GLU A 57 17.58 -4.16 -3.45
CA GLU A 57 17.10 -2.78 -3.36
C GLU A 57 16.29 -2.30 -4.57
N GLU A 58 16.30 -3.05 -5.68
CA GLU A 58 15.67 -2.66 -6.93
C GLU A 58 14.30 -3.30 -7.14
N HIS A 59 14.00 -4.36 -6.38
CA HIS A 59 12.75 -5.10 -6.53
C HIS A 59 11.85 -4.97 -5.32
N PHE A 60 10.54 -5.00 -5.57
CA PHE A 60 9.52 -5.00 -4.52
C PHE A 60 8.35 -5.92 -4.88
N LEU A 61 7.65 -6.36 -3.84
CA LEU A 61 6.46 -7.19 -3.92
C LEU A 61 5.22 -6.29 -3.94
N LEU A 62 4.23 -6.66 -4.74
CA LEU A 62 2.94 -5.97 -4.86
C LEU A 62 1.82 -7.00 -5.00
N ASN A 63 0.57 -6.61 -4.66
CA ASN A 63 -0.58 -7.49 -4.90
C ASN A 63 -0.84 -7.70 -6.39
N PRO A 64 -1.28 -8.92 -6.76
CA PRO A 64 -1.76 -9.19 -8.10
C PRO A 64 -3.05 -8.39 -8.39
N TYR A 65 -3.15 -7.83 -9.58
CA TYR A 65 -4.38 -7.16 -10.00
C TYR A 65 -5.50 -8.19 -10.22
N GLY A 66 -6.66 -7.91 -9.65
CA GLY A 66 -7.85 -8.76 -9.78
C GLY A 66 -8.14 -9.65 -8.58
N LEU A 67 -7.21 -9.82 -7.63
CA LEU A 67 -7.47 -10.50 -6.36
C LEU A 67 -7.91 -9.51 -5.28
N LEU A 68 -8.89 -9.93 -4.48
CA LEU A 68 -9.25 -9.25 -3.25
C LEU A 68 -8.15 -9.48 -2.19
N PHE A 69 -8.05 -8.60 -1.22
CA PHE A 69 -6.98 -8.65 -0.23
C PHE A 69 -6.97 -9.92 0.63
N ASP A 70 -8.13 -10.50 0.92
CA ASP A 70 -8.27 -11.79 1.62
C ASP A 70 -7.93 -12.99 0.74
N GLU A 71 -7.88 -12.84 -0.58
CA GLU A 71 -7.44 -13.87 -1.53
C GLU A 71 -5.92 -13.86 -1.76
N VAL A 72 -5.23 -12.77 -1.38
CA VAL A 72 -3.77 -12.65 -1.58
C VAL A 72 -3.03 -13.69 -0.73
N THR A 73 -2.13 -14.42 -1.37
CA THR A 73 -1.23 -15.40 -0.75
C THR A 73 0.24 -15.01 -0.96
N ALA A 74 1.15 -15.61 -0.20
CA ALA A 74 2.59 -15.40 -0.38
C ALA A 74 3.05 -15.72 -1.82
N SER A 75 2.46 -16.73 -2.44
CA SER A 75 2.80 -17.15 -3.81
C SER A 75 2.12 -16.34 -4.91
N SER A 76 0.98 -15.66 -4.62
CA SER A 76 0.31 -14.81 -5.59
C SER A 76 0.95 -13.43 -5.74
N LEU A 77 1.74 -12.97 -4.76
CA LEU A 77 2.42 -11.68 -4.81
C LEU A 77 3.36 -11.59 -6.01
N ILE A 78 3.29 -10.47 -6.72
CA ILE A 78 4.11 -10.21 -7.90
C ILE A 78 5.40 -9.51 -7.45
N LYS A 79 6.55 -9.99 -7.93
CA LYS A 79 7.84 -9.31 -7.77
C LYS A 79 8.10 -8.50 -9.03
N ILE A 80 8.32 -7.19 -8.86
CA ILE A 80 8.58 -6.26 -9.96
C ILE A 80 9.79 -5.37 -9.66
N ASP A 81 10.40 -4.84 -10.73
CA ASP A 81 11.41 -3.80 -10.66
C ASP A 81 10.78 -2.38 -10.63
N LEU A 82 11.62 -1.36 -10.59
CA LEU A 82 11.19 0.05 -10.58
C LEU A 82 10.59 0.50 -11.93
N ASP A 83 10.83 -0.25 -13.00
CA ASP A 83 10.29 0.01 -14.35
C ASP A 83 8.97 -0.76 -14.60
N GLY A 84 8.53 -1.60 -13.65
CA GLY A 84 7.30 -2.36 -13.70
C GLY A 84 7.43 -3.71 -14.42
N ASN A 85 8.64 -4.17 -14.69
CA ASN A 85 8.85 -5.49 -15.28
C ASN A 85 8.68 -6.55 -14.20
N LYS A 86 7.96 -7.63 -14.52
CA LYS A 86 7.87 -8.80 -13.65
C LYS A 86 9.21 -9.55 -13.63
N ILE A 87 9.70 -9.85 -12.44
CA ILE A 87 10.95 -10.62 -12.24
C ILE A 87 10.65 -12.13 -12.20
N ILE A 88 9.47 -12.49 -11.75
CA ILE A 88 8.96 -13.87 -11.76
C ILE A 88 7.68 -13.86 -12.59
N GLU A 89 7.54 -14.80 -13.51
CA GLU A 89 6.35 -14.94 -14.34
C GLU A 89 5.09 -15.16 -13.49
N SER A 90 4.02 -14.49 -13.87
CA SER A 90 2.73 -14.55 -13.20
C SER A 90 1.61 -14.28 -14.21
N ASP A 91 0.54 -15.06 -14.12
CA ASP A 91 -0.67 -14.86 -14.93
C ASP A 91 -1.45 -13.61 -14.54
N PHE A 92 -1.17 -13.05 -13.35
CA PHE A 92 -1.83 -11.83 -12.87
C PHE A 92 -1.22 -10.56 -13.46
N GLY A 93 -2.08 -9.57 -13.73
CA GLY A 93 -1.65 -8.23 -14.09
C GLY A 93 -1.07 -7.45 -12.89
N ILE A 94 -0.43 -6.34 -13.20
CA ILE A 94 0.01 -5.35 -12.21
C ILE A 94 -1.05 -4.25 -12.12
N ASN A 95 -1.42 -3.83 -10.91
CA ASN A 95 -2.22 -2.63 -10.72
C ASN A 95 -1.40 -1.40 -11.12
N GLN A 96 -1.72 -0.79 -12.25
CA GLN A 96 -0.94 0.31 -12.82
C GLN A 96 -0.86 1.52 -11.89
N ALA A 97 -1.97 1.92 -11.27
CA ALA A 97 -1.98 3.05 -10.34
C ALA A 97 -1.11 2.76 -9.10
N GLY A 98 -1.23 1.53 -8.55
CA GLY A 98 -0.36 1.08 -7.45
C GLY A 98 1.11 1.08 -7.84
N TYR A 99 1.43 0.56 -9.03
CA TYR A 99 2.81 0.57 -9.52
C TYR A 99 3.38 1.99 -9.59
N VAL A 100 2.66 2.96 -10.17
CA VAL A 100 3.16 4.34 -10.33
C VAL A 100 3.52 4.97 -8.98
N ILE A 101 2.62 4.92 -8.00
CA ILE A 101 2.86 5.49 -6.66
C ILE A 101 4.02 4.78 -5.95
N HIS A 102 3.99 3.44 -5.92
CA HIS A 102 4.94 2.67 -5.12
C HIS A 102 6.34 2.66 -5.72
N SER A 103 6.48 2.57 -7.06
CA SER A 103 7.78 2.64 -7.72
C SER A 103 8.44 4.02 -7.55
N ALA A 104 7.64 5.11 -7.58
CA ALA A 104 8.16 6.45 -7.30
C ALA A 104 8.75 6.53 -5.89
N ILE A 105 8.02 6.03 -4.88
CA ILE A 105 8.45 6.03 -3.48
C ILE A 105 9.70 5.16 -3.30
N HIS A 106 9.66 3.90 -3.77
CA HIS A 106 10.80 2.98 -3.63
C HIS A 106 12.04 3.45 -4.39
N GLY A 107 11.87 4.12 -5.53
CA GLY A 107 12.98 4.71 -6.28
C GLY A 107 13.64 5.88 -5.55
N ALA A 108 12.84 6.78 -4.98
CA ALA A 108 13.33 8.00 -4.35
C ALA A 108 13.77 7.82 -2.88
N ARG A 109 13.17 6.88 -2.13
CA ARG A 109 13.33 6.71 -0.68
C ARG A 109 13.90 5.32 -0.37
N LYS A 110 15.22 5.19 -0.39
CA LYS A 110 15.94 3.93 -0.07
C LYS A 110 15.79 3.50 1.39
N ASP A 111 15.45 4.42 2.28
CA ASP A 111 15.14 4.17 3.69
C ASP A 111 13.74 3.54 3.89
N ILE A 112 12.89 3.54 2.87
CA ILE A 112 11.54 2.97 2.93
C ILE A 112 11.54 1.56 2.36
N THR A 113 11.05 0.63 3.18
CA THR A 113 10.89 -0.78 2.79
C THR A 113 9.44 -1.11 2.45
N CYS A 114 8.46 -0.48 3.12
CA CYS A 114 7.04 -0.76 2.93
C CYS A 114 6.25 0.53 2.67
N ALA A 115 5.29 0.45 1.76
CA ALA A 115 4.28 1.49 1.53
C ALA A 115 2.88 0.87 1.53
N ILE A 116 1.92 1.51 2.22
CA ILE A 116 0.53 1.10 2.34
C ILE A 116 -0.37 2.25 1.89
N HIS A 117 -1.26 1.98 0.95
CA HIS A 117 -2.24 2.93 0.46
C HIS A 117 -3.66 2.38 0.59
N THR A 118 -4.56 3.19 1.18
CA THR A 118 -5.95 2.82 1.42
C THR A 118 -6.94 3.89 0.96
N HIS A 119 -8.13 3.44 0.57
CA HIS A 119 -9.29 4.27 0.21
C HIS A 119 -10.45 4.00 1.15
N THR A 120 -10.25 4.06 2.45
CA THR A 120 -11.32 3.89 3.44
C THR A 120 -12.29 5.07 3.40
N GLU A 121 -13.53 4.86 3.81
CA GLU A 121 -14.51 5.94 3.91
C GLU A 121 -14.01 7.09 4.80
N ALA A 122 -13.42 6.77 5.95
CA ALA A 122 -12.87 7.77 6.85
C ALA A 122 -11.66 8.51 6.25
N GLY A 123 -10.74 7.78 5.63
CA GLY A 123 -9.58 8.35 4.95
C GLY A 123 -9.97 9.26 3.80
N MET A 124 -10.85 8.81 2.91
CA MET A 124 -11.36 9.62 1.80
C MET A 124 -12.11 10.86 2.29
N ALA A 125 -12.97 10.72 3.30
CA ALA A 125 -13.73 11.85 3.83
C ALA A 125 -12.81 12.92 4.45
N VAL A 126 -11.78 12.54 5.21
CA VAL A 126 -10.80 13.49 5.75
C VAL A 126 -9.91 14.08 4.66
N SER A 127 -9.52 13.26 3.65
CA SER A 127 -8.73 13.73 2.51
C SER A 127 -9.43 14.82 1.70
N SER A 128 -10.77 14.83 1.71
CA SER A 128 -11.62 15.81 1.00
C SER A 128 -11.89 17.07 1.83
N GLN A 129 -11.55 17.09 3.12
CA GLN A 129 -11.75 18.26 3.97
C GLN A 129 -10.67 19.34 3.70
N LYS A 130 -11.09 20.60 3.66
CA LYS A 130 -10.19 21.75 3.42
C LYS A 130 -8.99 21.75 4.37
N ASN A 131 -9.21 21.49 5.66
CA ASN A 131 -8.17 21.49 6.67
C ASN A 131 -7.44 20.16 6.84
N GLY A 132 -7.89 19.10 6.13
CA GLY A 132 -7.32 17.77 6.27
C GLY A 132 -7.45 17.19 7.67
N LEU A 133 -6.43 16.48 8.14
CA LEU A 133 -6.39 15.88 9.46
C LEU A 133 -6.16 16.93 10.55
N LEU A 134 -7.07 16.99 11.52
CA LEU A 134 -7.00 17.90 12.66
C LEU A 134 -6.40 17.20 13.89
N PRO A 135 -5.61 17.86 14.73
CA PRO A 135 -4.99 17.25 15.93
C PRO A 135 -5.98 17.10 17.09
N LEU A 136 -7.10 16.40 16.88
CA LEU A 136 -8.21 16.29 17.83
C LEU A 136 -7.99 15.26 18.94
N ASN A 137 -7.11 14.29 18.72
CA ASN A 137 -6.92 13.18 19.65
C ASN A 137 -5.48 12.63 19.57
N MET A 138 -5.17 11.67 20.46
CA MET A 138 -3.83 11.07 20.58
C MET A 138 -3.32 10.47 19.27
N SER A 139 -4.17 9.83 18.47
CA SER A 139 -3.78 9.25 17.19
C SER A 139 -3.45 10.34 16.17
N ALA A 140 -4.26 11.42 16.13
CA ALA A 140 -4.06 12.54 15.21
C ALA A 140 -2.84 13.42 15.57
N ILE A 141 -2.58 13.66 16.86
CA ILE A 141 -1.42 14.43 17.34
C ILE A 141 -0.09 13.80 16.88
N ARG A 142 -0.05 12.49 16.71
CA ARG A 142 1.11 11.77 16.16
C ARG A 142 1.55 12.30 14.79
N PHE A 143 0.59 12.76 14.00
CA PHE A 143 0.78 13.25 12.63
C PHE A 143 0.88 14.79 12.55
N TYR A 144 0.73 15.49 13.66
CA TYR A 144 0.82 16.95 13.68
C TYR A 144 2.20 17.40 13.21
N GLU A 145 2.26 18.22 12.15
CA GLU A 145 3.47 18.65 11.45
C GLU A 145 4.37 17.51 10.92
N ARG A 146 3.81 16.28 10.79
CA ARG A 146 4.53 15.07 10.34
C ARG A 146 3.82 14.32 9.24
N ILE A 147 2.77 14.92 8.68
CA ILE A 147 2.01 14.36 7.56
C ILE A 147 2.12 15.29 6.35
N ALA A 148 2.40 14.70 5.21
CA ALA A 148 2.42 15.40 3.94
C ALA A 148 1.02 15.44 3.31
N TYR A 149 0.83 16.35 2.36
CA TYR A 149 -0.38 16.44 1.55
C TYR A 149 0.00 16.52 0.08
N HIS A 150 -0.75 15.83 -0.76
CA HIS A 150 -0.60 15.88 -2.21
C HIS A 150 -1.98 16.14 -2.82
N ASP A 151 -2.09 17.15 -3.67
CA ASP A 151 -3.35 17.49 -4.34
C ASP A 151 -3.67 16.46 -5.42
N TYR A 152 -4.97 16.26 -5.68
CA TYR A 152 -5.43 15.27 -6.66
C TYR A 152 -5.13 15.76 -8.09
N GLU A 153 -4.30 15.02 -8.81
CA GLU A 153 -3.88 15.34 -10.18
C GLU A 153 -4.58 14.44 -11.24
N GLY A 154 -5.53 13.61 -10.82
CA GLY A 154 -6.28 12.70 -11.70
C GLY A 154 -6.04 11.22 -11.35
N VAL A 155 -6.38 10.32 -12.31
CA VAL A 155 -6.06 8.90 -12.16
C VAL A 155 -4.58 8.71 -12.47
N THR A 156 -3.81 8.31 -11.49
CA THR A 156 -2.36 8.18 -11.51
C THR A 156 -1.88 7.20 -12.59
N VAL A 157 -1.54 7.72 -13.74
CA VAL A 157 -0.94 6.95 -14.85
C VAL A 157 0.26 7.67 -15.48
N ASP A 158 0.51 8.94 -15.11
CA ASP A 158 1.55 9.78 -15.70
C ASP A 158 2.85 9.80 -14.87
N VAL A 159 3.97 9.83 -15.57
CA VAL A 159 5.31 9.91 -14.98
C VAL A 159 5.52 11.23 -14.21
N GLU A 160 4.88 12.32 -14.65
CA GLU A 160 5.00 13.64 -13.99
C GLU A 160 4.40 13.63 -12.57
N GLU A 161 3.34 12.86 -12.32
CA GLU A 161 2.75 12.72 -10.99
C GLU A 161 3.70 12.02 -10.01
N ARG A 162 4.56 11.10 -10.49
CA ARG A 162 5.58 10.43 -9.68
C ARG A 162 6.50 11.43 -8.97
N ASP A 163 7.00 12.41 -9.72
CA ASP A 163 7.93 13.42 -9.19
C ASP A 163 7.23 14.34 -8.19
N ASN A 164 5.96 14.68 -8.44
CA ASN A 164 5.15 15.50 -7.55
C ASN A 164 4.86 14.78 -6.23
N ILE A 165 4.48 13.50 -6.27
CA ILE A 165 4.26 12.69 -5.06
C ILE A 165 5.53 12.65 -4.21
N VAL A 166 6.68 12.35 -4.81
CA VAL A 166 7.97 12.29 -4.10
C VAL A 166 8.35 13.65 -3.51
N LYS A 167 8.17 14.72 -4.27
CA LYS A 167 8.46 16.10 -3.83
C LYS A 167 7.58 16.50 -2.64
N HIS A 168 6.27 16.23 -2.72
CA HIS A 168 5.34 16.58 -1.66
C HIS A 168 5.53 15.70 -0.41
N LEU A 169 5.87 14.43 -0.61
CA LEU A 169 6.15 13.50 0.48
C LEU A 169 7.38 13.93 1.29
N GLY A 170 8.44 14.37 0.64
CA GLY A 170 9.68 14.75 1.29
C GLY A 170 10.20 13.65 2.22
N ASN A 171 10.47 14.00 3.48
CA ASN A 171 10.95 13.06 4.50
C ASN A 171 9.83 12.49 5.40
N HIS A 172 8.56 12.75 5.07
CA HIS A 172 7.44 12.25 5.87
C HIS A 172 7.21 10.75 5.67
N PHE A 173 6.59 10.11 6.66
CA PHE A 173 6.20 8.70 6.67
C PHE A 173 4.69 8.51 6.54
N ALA A 174 3.94 9.60 6.41
CA ALA A 174 2.51 9.60 6.13
C ALA A 174 2.17 10.74 5.18
N MET A 175 1.18 10.49 4.32
CA MET A 175 0.65 11.47 3.38
C MET A 175 -0.85 11.30 3.25
N ILE A 176 -1.57 12.40 3.17
CA ILE A 176 -2.95 12.44 2.70
C ILE A 176 -2.94 12.85 1.23
N LEU A 177 -3.42 11.95 0.40
CA LEU A 177 -3.71 12.23 -1.00
C LEU A 177 -5.09 12.90 -1.05
N ARG A 178 -5.14 14.20 -1.34
CA ARG A 178 -6.35 15.02 -1.35
C ARG A 178 -7.42 14.42 -2.26
N ASN A 179 -8.67 14.34 -1.79
CA ASN A 179 -9.80 13.75 -2.51
C ASN A 179 -9.59 12.31 -2.97
N HIS A 180 -8.65 11.58 -2.36
CA HIS A 180 -8.24 10.26 -2.83
C HIS A 180 -8.16 9.26 -1.66
N GLY A 181 -7.22 9.42 -0.74
CA GLY A 181 -7.03 8.45 0.33
C GLY A 181 -5.79 8.71 1.18
N LEU A 182 -5.32 7.65 1.83
CA LEU A 182 -4.21 7.68 2.78
C LEU A 182 -3.02 6.89 2.27
N LEU A 183 -1.82 7.37 2.57
CA LEU A 183 -0.57 6.69 2.28
C LEU A 183 0.31 6.70 3.53
N THR A 184 0.85 5.55 3.92
CA THR A 184 1.86 5.44 4.99
C THR A 184 3.05 4.62 4.54
N LEU A 185 4.19 4.95 5.08
CA LEU A 185 5.48 4.38 4.76
C LEU A 185 6.16 3.83 6.01
N GLY A 186 7.06 2.89 5.84
CA GLY A 186 7.85 2.34 6.95
C GLY A 186 9.18 1.77 6.49
N ARG A 187 10.13 1.76 7.43
CA ARG A 187 11.43 1.07 7.29
C ARG A 187 11.28 -0.44 7.42
N ASN A 188 10.09 -0.87 7.79
CA ASN A 188 9.61 -2.25 7.79
C ASN A 188 8.08 -2.25 7.72
N LEU A 189 7.51 -3.43 7.44
CA LEU A 189 6.07 -3.62 7.32
C LEU A 189 5.30 -3.21 8.58
N GLY A 190 5.84 -3.56 9.77
CA GLY A 190 5.20 -3.24 11.04
C GLY A 190 5.09 -1.74 11.30
N GLU A 191 6.13 -0.96 10.94
CA GLU A 191 6.10 0.51 11.06
C GLU A 191 5.04 1.12 10.13
N ALA A 192 5.01 0.72 8.86
CA ALA A 192 4.03 1.20 7.90
C ALA A 192 2.59 0.87 8.34
N PHE A 193 2.36 -0.36 8.79
CA PHE A 193 1.05 -0.81 9.26
C PHE A 193 0.62 -0.07 10.54
N TYR A 194 1.53 0.11 11.49
CA TYR A 194 1.26 0.86 12.72
C TYR A 194 0.86 2.31 12.43
N LEU A 195 1.54 2.96 11.49
CA LEU A 195 1.19 4.32 11.06
C LEU A 195 -0.19 4.33 10.38
N MET A 196 -0.46 3.39 9.47
CA MET A 196 -1.77 3.30 8.81
C MET A 196 -2.89 3.09 9.85
N TYR A 197 -2.70 2.17 10.80
CA TYR A 197 -3.70 1.93 11.84
C TYR A 197 -4.03 3.20 12.64
N ASN A 198 -3.01 3.96 13.04
CA ASN A 198 -3.22 5.22 13.77
C ASN A 198 -3.84 6.31 12.90
N LEU A 199 -3.48 6.39 11.62
CA LEU A 199 -4.03 7.38 10.69
C LEU A 199 -5.52 7.11 10.41
N GLU A 200 -5.88 5.84 10.20
CA GLU A 200 -7.28 5.41 10.06
C GLU A 200 -8.09 5.73 11.32
N LYS A 201 -7.55 5.44 12.51
CA LYS A 201 -8.21 5.79 13.78
C LYS A 201 -8.37 7.29 13.95
N ALA A 202 -7.37 8.08 13.54
CA ALA A 202 -7.43 9.53 13.60
C ALA A 202 -8.54 10.08 12.67
N CYS A 203 -8.61 9.59 11.44
CA CYS A 203 -9.64 9.97 10.46
C CYS A 203 -11.05 9.59 10.95
N ALA A 204 -11.26 8.35 11.39
CA ALA A 204 -12.54 7.88 11.90
C ALA A 204 -13.00 8.69 13.12
N SER A 205 -12.10 8.99 14.05
CA SER A 205 -12.41 9.82 15.22
C SER A 205 -12.77 11.26 14.84
N GLN A 206 -12.10 11.84 13.86
CA GLN A 206 -12.40 13.19 13.37
C GLN A 206 -13.81 13.29 12.80
N LEU A 207 -14.28 12.25 12.08
CA LEU A 207 -15.63 12.23 11.52
C LEU A 207 -16.72 12.03 12.59
N SER A 208 -16.35 11.45 13.73
CA SER A 208 -17.28 11.19 14.83
C SER A 208 -17.37 12.35 15.81
N ALA A 209 -16.49 13.34 15.74
CA ALA A 209 -16.42 14.49 16.64
C ALA A 209 -17.31 15.65 16.15
#